data_1e66d74262da0baf45de959c5bec7f3e
#
_entry.id   1e66d74262da0baf45de959c5bec7f3e
#
_cell.length_a   1.000
_cell.length_b   1.000
_cell.length_c   1.000
_cell.angle_alpha   90.00
_cell.angle_beta   90.00
_cell.angle_gamma   90.00
#
_symmetry.space_group_name_H-M   'P 1'
#
loop_
_entity.id
_entity.type
_entity.pdbx_description
1 polymer ?
#
loop_
_entity_poly.entity_id
_entity_poly.type
_entity_poly.pdbx_seq_one_letter_code
_entity_poly.pdbx_strand_id
1 'polypeptide(L)'
;TGLRDVQRLAEANDFPPVDETKRGRYQQINLRDAYVDHLFGYINVKNLTPLKLVINSGNGAAGPVVDAIEARFKALGAPVELIKVHNTPDGNFPNGIPNPLLPECRDDTRNAVIKHGADMGIAFDGDFDRCFLFDEKGQFIEGYYIVGLLAEAFLEKNPGAKIIHDPRLSWNTVDVVTAA
;
A
#
# COMPACT_ATOMS: atom_id res chain seq x y z
N THR A 1 -9.09 30.94 -7.93
CA THR A 1 -9.53 29.90 -6.99
C THR A 1 -8.58 29.86 -5.80
N GLY A 2 -9.05 29.53 -4.59
CA GLY A 2 -8.24 29.52 -3.37
C GLY A 2 -6.94 28.72 -3.47
N LEU A 3 -6.91 27.62 -4.23
CA LEU A 3 -5.70 26.83 -4.45
C LEU A 3 -4.60 27.63 -5.19
N ARG A 4 -4.96 28.39 -6.22
CA ARG A 4 -4.01 29.26 -6.94
C ARG A 4 -3.53 30.44 -6.10
N ASP A 5 -4.36 30.92 -5.16
CA ASP A 5 -3.96 31.96 -4.23
C ASP A 5 -2.91 31.41 -3.23
N VAL A 6 -3.10 30.19 -2.74
CA VAL A 6 -2.09 29.48 -1.91
C VAL A 6 -0.78 29.29 -2.69
N GLN A 7 -0.86 28.82 -3.95
CA GLN A 7 0.31 28.68 -4.81
C GLN A 7 1.07 30.00 -4.95
N ARG A 8 0.37 31.09 -5.27
CA ARG A 8 1.00 32.43 -5.44
C ARG A 8 1.68 32.91 -4.17
N LEU A 9 1.05 32.73 -3.00
CA LEU A 9 1.65 33.08 -1.71
C LEU A 9 2.91 32.26 -1.42
N ALA A 10 2.88 30.96 -1.73
CA ALA A 10 4.02 30.08 -1.56
C ALA A 10 5.18 30.45 -2.49
N GLU A 11 4.91 30.70 -3.78
CA GLU A 11 5.92 31.09 -4.77
C GLU A 11 6.54 32.47 -4.46
N ALA A 12 5.73 33.40 -3.96
CA ALA A 12 6.19 34.73 -3.55
C ALA A 12 6.88 34.74 -2.19
N ASN A 13 6.85 33.62 -1.44
CA ASN A 13 7.29 33.54 -0.05
C ASN A 13 6.66 34.63 0.83
N ASP A 14 5.40 34.99 0.53
CA ASP A 14 4.63 36.05 1.19
C ASP A 14 3.88 35.46 2.39
N PHE A 15 4.61 35.24 3.49
CA PHE A 15 4.06 34.74 4.74
C PHE A 15 4.10 35.81 5.82
N PRO A 16 3.08 35.92 6.66
CA PRO A 16 3.14 36.81 7.80
C PRO A 16 4.27 36.39 8.74
N PRO A 17 5.00 37.32 9.36
CA PRO A 17 6.03 37.00 10.30
C PRO A 17 5.48 36.19 11.47
N VAL A 18 6.16 35.11 11.81
CA VAL A 18 5.80 34.26 12.95
C VAL A 18 6.47 34.81 14.20
N ASP A 19 5.69 35.10 15.23
CA ASP A 19 6.18 35.43 16.56
C ASP A 19 6.99 34.25 17.10
N GLU A 20 8.26 34.49 17.42
CA GLU A 20 9.19 33.45 17.91
C GLU A 20 8.66 32.76 19.18
N THR A 21 7.88 33.45 20.01
CA THR A 21 7.25 32.88 21.21
C THR A 21 6.14 31.89 20.89
N LYS A 22 5.58 31.94 19.67
CA LYS A 22 4.52 31.06 19.17
C LYS A 22 5.03 29.98 18.19
N ARG A 23 6.36 29.97 17.94
CA ARG A 23 6.95 28.98 17.06
C ARG A 23 6.77 27.56 17.62
N GLY A 24 6.33 26.63 16.79
CA GLY A 24 6.20 25.22 17.14
C GLY A 24 7.53 24.57 17.46
N ARG A 25 7.47 23.42 18.11
CA ARG A 25 8.67 22.58 18.37
C ARG A 25 8.80 21.57 17.23
N TYR A 26 10.05 21.35 16.81
CA TYR A 26 10.41 20.26 15.92
C TYR A 26 10.90 19.07 16.77
N GLN A 27 10.36 17.88 16.46
CA GLN A 27 10.82 16.62 17.04
C GLN A 27 10.85 15.56 15.95
N GLN A 28 11.97 14.86 15.82
CA GLN A 28 12.07 13.70 14.96
C GLN A 28 11.72 12.45 15.76
N ILE A 29 10.76 11.68 15.24
CA ILE A 29 10.34 10.40 15.83
C ILE A 29 10.41 9.29 14.77
N ASN A 30 10.65 8.06 15.21
CA ASN A 30 10.56 6.87 14.36
C ASN A 30 9.39 6.01 14.85
N LEU A 31 8.39 5.86 14.00
CA LEU A 31 7.19 5.06 14.29
C LEU A 31 7.13 3.74 13.52
N ARG A 32 8.21 3.36 12.82
CA ARG A 32 8.20 2.18 11.94
C ARG A 32 7.81 0.90 12.69
N ASP A 33 8.42 0.66 13.84
CA ASP A 33 8.16 -0.55 14.62
C ASP A 33 6.71 -0.59 15.12
N ALA A 34 6.21 0.54 15.62
CA ALA A 34 4.82 0.67 16.04
C ALA A 34 3.84 0.47 14.87
N TYR A 35 4.20 0.95 13.68
CA TYR A 35 3.40 0.73 12.46
C TYR A 35 3.39 -0.75 12.05
N VAL A 36 4.55 -1.41 12.06
CA VAL A 36 4.65 -2.86 11.77
C VAL A 36 3.87 -3.67 12.81
N ASP A 37 3.97 -3.34 14.10
CA ASP A 37 3.18 -3.99 15.15
C ASP A 37 1.68 -3.87 14.90
N HIS A 38 1.23 -2.68 14.50
CA HIS A 38 -0.17 -2.44 14.13
C HIS A 38 -0.61 -3.30 12.94
N LEU A 39 0.20 -3.38 11.88
CA LEU A 39 -0.10 -4.23 10.72
C LEU A 39 -0.22 -5.72 11.11
N PHE A 40 0.66 -6.22 11.95
CA PHE A 40 0.62 -7.60 12.42
C PHE A 40 -0.57 -7.88 13.36
N GLY A 41 -1.23 -6.85 13.87
CA GLY A 41 -2.50 -6.98 14.60
C GLY A 41 -3.68 -7.41 13.71
N TYR A 42 -3.59 -7.26 12.40
CA TYR A 42 -4.65 -7.70 11.47
C TYR A 42 -4.59 -9.17 11.10
N ILE A 43 -3.46 -9.85 11.33
CA ILE A 43 -3.23 -11.22 10.91
C ILE A 43 -2.88 -12.12 12.10
N ASN A 44 -3.24 -13.39 12.01
CA ASN A 44 -2.71 -14.42 12.91
C ASN A 44 -1.60 -15.18 12.17
N VAL A 45 -0.34 -14.87 12.49
CA VAL A 45 0.82 -15.45 11.82
C VAL A 45 0.85 -16.98 11.94
N LYS A 46 0.28 -17.56 13.00
CA LYS A 46 0.21 -19.00 13.20
C LYS A 46 -0.72 -19.71 12.20
N ASN A 47 -1.62 -18.97 11.57
CA ASN A 47 -2.56 -19.50 10.58
C ASN A 47 -2.01 -19.41 9.15
N LEU A 48 -0.84 -18.79 8.96
CA LEU A 48 -0.24 -18.68 7.64
C LEU A 48 0.32 -20.02 7.16
N THR A 49 -0.01 -20.36 5.94
CA THR A 49 0.61 -21.45 5.18
C THR A 49 1.84 -20.91 4.44
N PRO A 50 2.72 -21.75 3.89
CA PRO A 50 3.81 -21.29 3.05
C PRO A 50 3.32 -20.40 1.93
N LEU A 51 3.86 -19.18 1.86
CA LEU A 51 3.52 -18.17 0.85
C LEU A 51 4.80 -17.57 0.27
N LYS A 52 4.87 -17.47 -1.05
CA LYS A 52 5.90 -16.75 -1.78
C LYS A 52 5.28 -15.53 -2.45
N LEU A 53 5.67 -14.34 -2.02
CA LEU A 53 5.10 -13.09 -2.45
C LEU A 53 6.14 -12.22 -3.18
N VAL A 54 5.80 -11.72 -4.35
CA VAL A 54 6.55 -10.64 -4.99
C VAL A 54 6.05 -9.32 -4.44
N ILE A 55 6.96 -8.47 -3.98
CA ILE A 55 6.65 -7.13 -3.48
C ILE A 55 7.43 -6.12 -4.32
N ASN A 56 6.72 -5.33 -5.12
CA ASN A 56 7.30 -4.24 -5.90
C ASN A 56 7.04 -2.90 -5.19
N SER A 57 8.09 -2.34 -4.61
CA SER A 57 8.05 -1.04 -3.92
C SER A 57 8.19 0.16 -4.86
N GLY A 58 8.41 -0.06 -6.17
CA GLY A 58 8.52 0.98 -7.19
C GLY A 58 9.58 2.05 -6.93
N ASN A 59 10.65 1.75 -6.17
CA ASN A 59 11.62 2.71 -5.64
C ASN A 59 10.99 3.82 -4.76
N GLY A 60 9.78 3.59 -4.26
CA GLY A 60 9.03 4.52 -3.43
C GLY A 60 9.22 4.31 -1.92
N ALA A 61 8.30 4.87 -1.16
CA ALA A 61 8.34 4.88 0.31
C ALA A 61 8.10 3.50 0.95
N ALA A 62 7.54 2.52 0.21
CA ALA A 62 7.22 1.19 0.71
C ALA A 62 8.45 0.38 1.14
N GLY A 63 9.59 0.51 0.45
CA GLY A 63 10.76 -0.35 0.63
C GLY A 63 11.20 -0.57 2.06
N PRO A 64 11.48 0.47 2.86
CA PRO A 64 11.88 0.33 4.25
C PRO A 64 10.84 -0.32 5.16
N VAL A 65 9.56 -0.21 4.82
CA VAL A 65 8.48 -0.87 5.55
C VAL A 65 8.42 -2.36 5.18
N VAL A 66 8.59 -2.69 3.90
CA VAL A 66 8.69 -4.08 3.40
C VAL A 66 9.84 -4.81 4.07
N ASP A 67 11.01 -4.16 4.23
CA ASP A 67 12.16 -4.73 4.94
C ASP A 67 11.83 -5.02 6.42
N ALA A 68 11.12 -4.12 7.08
CA ALA A 68 10.71 -4.30 8.47
C ALA A 68 9.64 -5.42 8.63
N ILE A 69 8.71 -5.52 7.69
CA ILE A 69 7.73 -6.62 7.63
C ILE A 69 8.44 -7.96 7.41
N GLU A 70 9.39 -8.04 6.48
CA GLU A 70 10.18 -9.26 6.24
C GLU A 70 10.93 -9.69 7.50
N ALA A 71 11.60 -8.73 8.15
CA ALA A 71 12.30 -9.00 9.40
C ALA A 71 11.36 -9.53 10.50
N ARG A 72 10.15 -8.98 10.60
CA ARG A 72 9.13 -9.43 11.55
C ARG A 72 8.62 -10.84 11.21
N PHE A 73 8.34 -11.16 9.96
CA PHE A 73 7.98 -12.53 9.55
C PHE A 73 9.07 -13.53 9.93
N LYS A 74 10.33 -13.20 9.65
CA LYS A 74 11.48 -14.03 10.02
C LYS A 74 11.58 -14.24 11.53
N ALA A 75 11.44 -13.18 12.31
CA ALA A 75 11.50 -13.24 13.77
C ALA A 75 10.38 -14.10 14.37
N LEU A 76 9.21 -14.13 13.75
CA LEU A 76 8.07 -14.95 14.17
C LEU A 76 8.07 -16.38 13.60
N GLY A 77 9.06 -16.73 12.77
CA GLY A 77 9.12 -18.02 12.10
C GLY A 77 7.98 -18.26 11.11
N ALA A 78 7.41 -17.18 10.55
CA ALA A 78 6.34 -17.28 9.57
C ALA A 78 6.85 -17.90 8.27
N PRO A 79 6.08 -18.80 7.63
CA PRO A 79 6.49 -19.47 6.38
C PRO A 79 6.22 -18.55 5.16
N VAL A 80 6.71 -17.30 5.21
CA VAL A 80 6.50 -16.31 4.15
C VAL A 80 7.85 -15.92 3.55
N GLU A 81 7.98 -16.08 2.24
CA GLU A 81 9.12 -15.63 1.44
C GLU A 81 8.74 -14.37 0.68
N LEU A 82 9.52 -13.29 0.83
CA LEU A 82 9.33 -12.06 0.09
C LEU A 82 10.41 -11.89 -0.99
N ILE A 83 9.98 -11.75 -2.24
CA ILE A 83 10.82 -11.42 -3.39
C ILE A 83 10.63 -9.94 -3.68
N LYS A 84 11.65 -9.15 -3.37
CA LYS A 84 11.60 -7.69 -3.45
C LYS A 84 12.04 -7.18 -4.82
N VAL A 85 11.21 -6.31 -5.41
CA VAL A 85 11.46 -5.64 -6.68
C VAL A 85 11.48 -4.13 -6.41
N HIS A 86 12.46 -3.42 -6.95
CA HIS A 86 12.62 -1.97 -6.81
C HIS A 86 12.47 -1.47 -5.37
N ASN A 87 13.07 -2.21 -4.42
CA ASN A 87 12.82 -2.01 -3.00
C ASN A 87 13.56 -0.81 -2.37
N THR A 88 14.67 -0.37 -2.99
CA THR A 88 15.44 0.78 -2.48
C THR A 88 14.76 2.08 -2.88
N PRO A 89 14.39 2.97 -1.92
CA PRO A 89 13.83 4.27 -2.24
C PRO A 89 14.79 5.12 -3.07
N ASP A 90 14.27 5.69 -4.15
CA ASP A 90 15.00 6.66 -4.99
C ASP A 90 14.01 7.65 -5.60
N GLY A 91 14.05 8.90 -5.16
CA GLY A 91 13.15 9.96 -5.63
C GLY A 91 13.28 10.33 -7.11
N ASN A 92 14.31 9.81 -7.80
CA ASN A 92 14.44 9.95 -9.26
C ASN A 92 13.68 8.88 -10.04
N PHE A 93 13.14 7.85 -9.35
CA PHE A 93 12.39 6.75 -9.94
C PHE A 93 13.08 6.14 -11.17
N PRO A 94 14.27 5.51 -11.02
CA PRO A 94 15.09 5.04 -12.14
C PRO A 94 14.39 3.98 -13.00
N ASN A 95 13.35 3.32 -12.48
CA ASN A 95 12.53 2.33 -13.18
C ASN A 95 11.16 2.90 -13.60
N GLY A 96 11.02 4.23 -13.67
CA GLY A 96 9.79 4.93 -13.97
C GLY A 96 8.95 5.21 -12.73
N ILE A 97 8.06 6.20 -12.83
CA ILE A 97 7.14 6.56 -11.74
C ILE A 97 6.16 5.41 -11.52
N PRO A 98 6.12 4.82 -10.30
CA PRO A 98 5.29 3.64 -10.06
C PRO A 98 3.81 4.03 -10.01
N ASN A 99 3.06 3.56 -10.98
CA ASN A 99 1.61 3.70 -11.04
C ASN A 99 0.98 2.44 -11.65
N PRO A 100 0.77 1.36 -10.88
CA PRO A 100 0.23 0.10 -11.40
C PRO A 100 -1.20 0.17 -11.96
N LEU A 101 -1.90 1.30 -11.83
CA LEU A 101 -3.14 1.54 -12.59
C LEU A 101 -2.87 1.57 -14.09
N LEU A 102 -1.69 2.05 -14.51
CA LEU A 102 -1.29 2.08 -15.91
C LEU A 102 -0.74 0.70 -16.33
N PRO A 103 -1.24 0.11 -17.42
CA PRO A 103 -0.81 -1.22 -17.87
C PRO A 103 0.71 -1.33 -18.07
N GLU A 104 1.36 -0.28 -18.57
CA GLU A 104 2.80 -0.22 -18.81
C GLU A 104 3.64 -0.27 -17.52
N CYS A 105 3.07 0.00 -16.36
CA CYS A 105 3.75 -0.09 -15.06
C CYS A 105 3.58 -1.45 -14.37
N ARG A 106 2.95 -2.44 -15.03
CA ARG A 106 2.62 -3.74 -14.43
C ARG A 106 3.64 -4.83 -14.73
N ASP A 107 4.45 -4.67 -15.79
CA ASP A 107 5.28 -5.74 -16.32
C ASP A 107 6.33 -6.24 -15.34
N ASP A 108 6.99 -5.38 -14.60
CA ASP A 108 8.03 -5.79 -13.64
C ASP A 108 7.47 -6.70 -12.54
N THR A 109 6.29 -6.37 -12.00
CA THR A 109 5.62 -7.19 -11.00
C THR A 109 5.14 -8.50 -11.60
N ARG A 110 4.45 -8.47 -12.74
CA ARG A 110 3.97 -9.65 -13.45
C ARG A 110 5.10 -10.62 -13.77
N ASN A 111 6.18 -10.10 -14.38
CA ASN A 111 7.31 -10.92 -14.79
C ASN A 111 8.04 -11.53 -13.60
N ALA A 112 8.14 -10.81 -12.49
CA ALA A 112 8.72 -11.33 -11.26
C ALA A 112 7.85 -12.46 -10.67
N VAL A 113 6.52 -12.31 -10.63
CA VAL A 113 5.60 -13.39 -10.19
C VAL A 113 5.82 -14.65 -11.00
N ILE A 114 5.79 -14.56 -12.33
CA ILE A 114 5.97 -15.70 -13.23
C ILE A 114 7.37 -16.31 -13.07
N LYS A 115 8.42 -15.47 -13.08
CA LYS A 115 9.81 -15.91 -12.98
C LYS A 115 10.11 -16.70 -11.72
N HIS A 116 9.53 -16.31 -10.61
CA HIS A 116 9.80 -16.90 -9.30
C HIS A 116 8.76 -17.94 -8.88
N GLY A 117 7.70 -18.14 -9.67
CA GLY A 117 6.58 -18.99 -9.31
C GLY A 117 5.97 -18.55 -7.99
N ALA A 118 5.71 -17.25 -7.85
CA ALA A 118 5.16 -16.69 -6.64
C ALA A 118 3.63 -16.89 -6.60
N ASP A 119 3.09 -17.01 -5.40
CA ASP A 119 1.65 -17.20 -5.19
C ASP A 119 0.86 -15.92 -5.47
N MET A 120 1.51 -14.75 -5.29
CA MET A 120 0.90 -13.44 -5.51
C MET A 120 1.97 -12.37 -5.75
N GLY A 121 1.59 -11.34 -6.51
CA GLY A 121 2.33 -10.10 -6.64
C GLY A 121 1.61 -8.94 -5.95
N ILE A 122 2.39 -8.07 -5.31
CA ILE A 122 1.91 -6.85 -4.68
C ILE A 122 2.76 -5.71 -5.22
N ALA A 123 2.13 -4.64 -5.72
CA ALA A 123 2.81 -3.45 -6.17
C ALA A 123 2.24 -2.21 -5.48
N PHE A 124 3.12 -1.28 -5.14
CA PHE A 124 2.75 -0.01 -4.53
C PHE A 124 3.02 1.15 -5.47
N ASP A 125 2.36 2.25 -5.24
CA ASP A 125 2.72 3.53 -5.85
C ASP A 125 3.81 4.27 -5.05
N GLY A 126 4.22 5.44 -5.54
CA GLY A 126 5.43 6.12 -5.05
C GLY A 126 5.39 6.55 -3.59
N ASP A 127 4.27 7.04 -3.11
CA ASP A 127 4.07 7.51 -1.73
C ASP A 127 3.43 6.47 -0.81
N PHE A 128 3.17 5.26 -1.36
CA PHE A 128 2.73 4.09 -0.60
C PHE A 128 1.31 4.20 -0.03
N ASP A 129 0.43 4.92 -0.71
CA ASP A 129 -0.97 5.04 -0.30
C ASP A 129 -1.91 4.11 -1.08
N ARG A 130 -1.44 3.49 -2.17
CA ARG A 130 -2.18 2.54 -3.01
C ARG A 130 -1.46 1.21 -3.12
N CYS A 131 -2.26 0.12 -3.05
CA CYS A 131 -1.79 -1.26 -3.14
C CYS A 131 -2.51 -1.97 -4.28
N PHE A 132 -1.74 -2.65 -5.13
CA PHE A 132 -2.24 -3.37 -6.31
C PHE A 132 -1.79 -4.82 -6.27
N LEU A 133 -2.70 -5.73 -6.61
CA LEU A 133 -2.47 -7.16 -6.49
C LEU A 133 -2.43 -7.83 -7.86
N PHE A 134 -1.65 -8.91 -7.93
CA PHE A 134 -1.49 -9.79 -9.10
C PHE A 134 -1.64 -11.22 -8.63
N ASP A 135 -2.33 -12.04 -9.42
CA ASP A 135 -2.49 -13.46 -9.14
C ASP A 135 -1.19 -14.26 -9.41
N GLU A 136 -1.23 -15.57 -9.20
CA GLU A 136 -0.11 -16.48 -9.42
C GLU A 136 0.32 -16.59 -10.90
N LYS A 137 -0.50 -16.10 -11.82
CA LYS A 137 -0.19 -16.03 -13.26
C LYS A 137 0.35 -14.65 -13.67
N GLY A 138 0.51 -13.75 -12.70
CA GLY A 138 0.90 -12.37 -12.91
C GLY A 138 -0.21 -11.53 -13.55
N GLN A 139 -1.47 -11.93 -13.46
CA GLN A 139 -2.59 -11.14 -13.96
C GLN A 139 -2.97 -10.09 -12.90
N PHE A 140 -3.16 -8.85 -13.35
CA PHE A 140 -3.57 -7.76 -12.48
C PHE A 140 -5.00 -7.99 -11.99
N ILE A 141 -5.19 -7.87 -10.68
CA ILE A 141 -6.49 -7.98 -10.03
C ILE A 141 -7.08 -6.57 -9.89
N GLU A 142 -8.22 -6.35 -10.53
CA GLU A 142 -8.89 -5.04 -10.47
C GLU A 142 -9.32 -4.71 -9.03
N GLY A 143 -9.05 -3.47 -8.61
CA GLY A 143 -9.23 -3.04 -7.22
C GLY A 143 -10.65 -3.21 -6.67
N TYR A 144 -11.67 -3.15 -7.52
CA TYR A 144 -13.07 -3.32 -7.08
C TYR A 144 -13.37 -4.75 -6.58
N TYR A 145 -12.65 -5.78 -7.04
CA TYR A 145 -12.75 -7.12 -6.46
C TYR A 145 -12.17 -7.16 -5.05
N ILE A 146 -11.05 -6.45 -4.85
CA ILE A 146 -10.41 -6.36 -3.53
C ILE A 146 -11.29 -5.60 -2.54
N VAL A 147 -11.96 -4.54 -2.99
CA VAL A 147 -12.93 -3.80 -2.16
C VAL A 147 -14.08 -4.73 -1.72
N GLY A 148 -14.62 -5.56 -2.62
CA GLY A 148 -15.63 -6.55 -2.27
C GLY A 148 -15.15 -7.57 -1.24
N LEU A 149 -13.98 -8.17 -1.46
CA LEU A 149 -13.36 -9.13 -0.53
C LEU A 149 -13.12 -8.53 0.86
N LEU A 150 -12.60 -7.30 0.92
CA LEU A 150 -12.39 -6.61 2.19
C LEU A 150 -13.72 -6.28 2.88
N ALA A 151 -14.75 -5.89 2.13
CA ALA A 151 -16.07 -5.62 2.68
C ALA A 151 -16.66 -6.87 3.33
N GLU A 152 -16.58 -8.04 2.68
CA GLU A 152 -16.99 -9.33 3.23
C GLU A 152 -16.24 -9.64 4.54
N ALA A 153 -14.92 -9.56 4.53
CA ALA A 153 -14.09 -9.83 5.71
C ALA A 153 -14.37 -8.88 6.89
N PHE A 154 -14.74 -7.64 6.61
CA PHE A 154 -15.15 -6.69 7.66
C PHE A 154 -16.55 -6.99 8.19
N LEU A 155 -17.49 -7.39 7.34
CA LEU A 155 -18.87 -7.72 7.73
C LEU A 155 -18.94 -9.00 8.57
N GLU A 156 -18.07 -9.99 8.29
CA GLU A 156 -17.94 -11.18 9.15
C GLU A 156 -17.67 -10.81 10.62
N LYS A 157 -16.84 -9.77 10.85
CA LYS A 157 -16.50 -9.30 12.19
C LYS A 157 -17.48 -8.28 12.76
N ASN A 158 -18.19 -7.58 11.88
CA ASN A 158 -19.10 -6.47 12.22
C ASN A 158 -20.41 -6.60 11.43
N PRO A 159 -21.27 -7.59 11.73
CA PRO A 159 -22.53 -7.78 11.01
C PRO A 159 -23.40 -6.52 11.02
N GLY A 160 -23.94 -6.17 9.86
CA GLY A 160 -24.80 -4.99 9.69
C GLY A 160 -24.05 -3.65 9.64
N ALA A 161 -22.71 -3.64 9.60
CA ALA A 161 -21.96 -2.42 9.41
C ALA A 161 -22.19 -1.83 8.02
N LYS A 162 -22.06 -0.50 7.90
CA LYS A 162 -22.22 0.21 6.63
C LYS A 162 -20.89 0.23 5.89
N ILE A 163 -20.89 -0.17 4.62
CA ILE A 163 -19.75 -0.12 3.73
C ILE A 163 -19.87 1.12 2.83
N ILE A 164 -18.85 1.96 2.85
CA ILE A 164 -18.73 3.11 1.94
C ILE A 164 -17.77 2.72 0.82
N HIS A 165 -18.20 2.87 -0.42
CA HIS A 165 -17.43 2.49 -1.61
C HIS A 165 -17.51 3.55 -2.71
N ASP A 166 -16.63 3.48 -3.70
CA ASP A 166 -16.64 4.35 -4.87
C ASP A 166 -17.89 4.08 -5.73
N PRO A 167 -18.68 5.09 -6.09
CA PRO A 167 -19.91 4.89 -6.85
C PRO A 167 -19.68 4.49 -8.32
N ARG A 168 -18.45 4.63 -8.83
CA ARG A 168 -18.14 4.33 -10.24
C ARG A 168 -18.00 2.83 -10.52
N LEU A 169 -17.65 2.03 -9.51
CA LEU A 169 -17.40 0.59 -9.62
C LEU A 169 -18.06 -0.13 -8.45
N SER A 170 -19.39 -0.21 -8.46
CA SER A 170 -20.18 -0.60 -7.29
C SER A 170 -20.77 -2.02 -7.37
N TRP A 171 -20.95 -2.59 -8.55
CA TRP A 171 -21.75 -3.82 -8.70
C TRP A 171 -21.22 -4.99 -7.86
N ASN A 172 -19.93 -5.30 -8.00
CA ASN A 172 -19.32 -6.37 -7.21
C ASN A 172 -19.44 -6.13 -5.70
N THR A 173 -19.20 -4.89 -5.25
CA THR A 173 -19.29 -4.54 -3.82
C THR A 173 -20.74 -4.66 -3.32
N VAL A 174 -21.72 -4.19 -4.10
CA VAL A 174 -23.14 -4.30 -3.73
C VAL A 174 -23.57 -5.75 -3.65
N ASP A 175 -23.21 -6.59 -4.63
CA ASP A 175 -23.55 -8.01 -4.64
C ASP A 175 -22.98 -8.74 -3.42
N VAL A 176 -21.69 -8.53 -3.12
CA VAL A 176 -21.00 -9.14 -1.97
C VAL A 176 -21.61 -8.68 -0.65
N VAL A 177 -21.80 -7.37 -0.47
CA VAL A 177 -22.35 -6.81 0.79
C VAL A 177 -23.81 -7.20 1.02
N THR A 178 -24.58 -7.42 -0.07
CA THR A 178 -25.97 -7.86 0.04
C THR A 178 -26.08 -9.35 0.39
N ALA A 179 -25.08 -10.14 0.00
CA ALA A 179 -25.02 -11.57 0.30
C ALA A 179 -24.48 -11.89 1.69
N ALA A 180 -23.68 -11.00 2.27
CA ALA A 180 -23.09 -11.13 3.59
C ALA A 180 -24.04 -10.67 4.69
#